data_b043c0af3a41b2fcfcff29ca06ccc575
#
_entry.id   b043c0af3a41b2fcfcff29ca06ccc575
#
_cell.length_a   1.000
_cell.length_b   1.000
_cell.length_c   1.000
_cell.angle_alpha   90.00
_cell.angle_beta   90.00
_cell.angle_gamma   90.00
#
_symmetry.space_group_name_H-M   'P 1'
#
loop_
_entity.id
_entity.type
_entity.pdbx_description
1 polymer ?
#
loop_
_entity_poly.entity_id
_entity_poly.type
_entity_poly.pdbx_seq_one_letter_code
_entity_poly.pdbx_strand_id
1 'polypeptide(L)'
;MADFPSITHVAVTVNDLSVSVPWYQRLFGSTPILDEDTGPFHHAAFAIGDVLYALHEFKKPTGEEFDEHKTGLDHISFGCADRAALEEWQARLEDLGIPHGGIVEAHYGSALAFRDPDNIALEFFAPPG
;
A
#
# COMPACT_ATOMS: atom_id res chain seq x y z
N MET A 1 -17.91 1.72 28.47
CA MET A 1 -17.11 0.85 27.58
C MET A 1 -16.29 1.73 26.65
N ALA A 2 -15.03 1.43 26.51
CA ALA A 2 -14.16 2.16 25.59
C ALA A 2 -14.44 1.75 24.14
N ASP A 3 -14.30 2.68 23.22
CA ASP A 3 -14.34 2.39 21.79
C ASP A 3 -13.10 1.54 21.40
N PHE A 4 -13.26 0.74 20.36
CA PHE A 4 -12.15 -0.05 19.87
C PHE A 4 -11.08 0.88 19.27
N PRO A 5 -9.79 0.68 19.60
CA PRO A 5 -8.73 1.57 19.09
C PRO A 5 -8.59 1.50 17.57
N SER A 6 -8.19 2.61 16.99
CA SER A 6 -7.94 2.69 15.55
C SER A 6 -6.64 1.96 15.18
N ILE A 7 -6.49 1.68 13.89
CA ILE A 7 -5.25 1.12 13.36
C ILE A 7 -4.17 2.20 13.40
N THR A 8 -3.02 1.90 14.03
CA THR A 8 -1.90 2.83 14.09
C THR A 8 -0.91 2.63 12.94
N HIS A 9 -0.71 1.39 12.55
CA HIS A 9 0.24 1.09 11.47
C HIS A 9 -0.10 -0.23 10.80
N VAL A 10 0.40 -0.37 9.59
CA VAL A 10 0.36 -1.60 8.78
C VAL A 10 1.79 -1.91 8.39
N ALA A 11 2.20 -3.15 8.52
CA ALA A 11 3.52 -3.60 8.07
C ALA A 11 3.35 -4.71 7.03
N VAL A 12 4.03 -4.56 5.89
CA VAL A 12 4.04 -5.58 4.85
C VAL A 12 5.45 -6.14 4.70
N THR A 13 5.57 -7.43 4.44
CA THR A 13 6.85 -8.06 4.18
C THR A 13 7.16 -7.99 2.70
N VAL A 14 8.35 -7.47 2.39
CA VAL A 14 8.85 -7.33 1.02
C VAL A 14 10.11 -8.17 0.84
N ASN A 15 10.41 -8.55 -0.39
CA ASN A 15 11.61 -9.34 -0.67
C ASN A 15 12.88 -8.48 -0.72
N ASP A 16 12.76 -7.21 -1.15
CA ASP A 16 13.94 -6.36 -1.38
C ASP A 16 13.59 -4.89 -1.16
N LEU A 17 14.04 -4.33 -0.04
CA LEU A 17 13.83 -2.91 0.29
C LEU A 17 14.48 -1.97 -0.73
N SER A 18 15.55 -2.37 -1.37
CA SER A 18 16.21 -1.52 -2.38
C SER A 18 15.31 -1.31 -3.62
N VAL A 19 14.36 -2.19 -3.85
CA VAL A 19 13.32 -2.06 -4.89
C VAL A 19 12.07 -1.39 -4.33
N SER A 20 11.61 -1.84 -3.17
CA SER A 20 10.30 -1.43 -2.62
C SER A 20 10.31 0.00 -2.06
N VAL A 21 11.38 0.42 -1.39
CA VAL A 21 11.44 1.79 -0.82
C VAL A 21 11.32 2.85 -1.93
N PRO A 22 12.12 2.82 -3.01
CA PRO A 22 11.95 3.80 -4.08
C PRO A 22 10.57 3.78 -4.73
N TRP A 23 9.98 2.59 -4.88
CA TRP A 23 8.66 2.43 -5.47
C TRP A 23 7.58 3.12 -4.60
N TYR A 24 7.60 2.85 -3.29
CA TYR A 24 6.64 3.47 -2.36
C TYR A 24 6.89 4.97 -2.18
N GLN A 25 8.16 5.41 -2.25
CA GLN A 25 8.47 6.84 -2.25
C GLN A 25 7.80 7.58 -3.41
N ARG A 26 7.82 6.98 -4.58
CA ARG A 26 7.14 7.57 -5.75
C ARG A 26 5.63 7.55 -5.59
N LEU A 27 5.07 6.46 -5.05
CA LEU A 27 3.63 6.34 -4.84
C LEU A 27 3.14 7.35 -3.80
N PHE A 28 3.78 7.37 -2.64
CA PHE A 28 3.37 8.23 -1.52
C PHE A 28 3.79 9.69 -1.69
N GLY A 29 4.79 9.95 -2.51
CA GLY A 29 5.34 11.29 -2.67
C GLY A 29 6.11 11.77 -1.45
N SER A 30 6.64 10.85 -0.64
CA SER A 30 7.37 11.15 0.59
C SER A 30 8.50 10.14 0.81
N THR A 31 9.38 10.45 1.76
CA THR A 31 10.46 9.56 2.16
C THR A 31 10.13 8.86 3.48
N PRO A 32 10.76 7.71 3.80
CA PRO A 32 10.55 7.07 5.09
C PRO A 32 10.93 7.99 6.25
N ILE A 33 10.14 7.94 7.32
CA ILE A 33 10.47 8.62 8.58
C ILE A 33 11.30 7.74 9.51
N LEU A 34 11.40 6.47 9.20
CA LEU A 34 12.16 5.47 9.95
C LEU A 34 12.79 4.51 8.96
N ASP A 35 14.08 4.19 9.17
CA ASP A 35 14.81 3.23 8.35
C ASP A 35 15.88 2.62 9.26
N GLU A 36 15.64 1.39 9.73
CA GLU A 36 16.48 0.74 10.73
C GLU A 36 16.69 -0.73 10.44
N ASP A 37 17.93 -1.18 10.61
CA ASP A 37 18.26 -2.59 10.68
C ASP A 37 18.22 -2.99 12.17
N THR A 38 17.26 -3.84 12.53
CA THR A 38 17.05 -4.28 13.91
C THR A 38 17.83 -5.55 14.25
N GLY A 39 18.52 -6.13 13.27
CA GLY A 39 19.17 -7.44 13.36
C GLY A 39 18.36 -8.52 12.66
N PRO A 40 17.19 -8.96 13.20
CA PRO A 40 16.36 -9.97 12.53
C PRO A 40 15.76 -9.49 11.22
N PHE A 41 15.47 -8.21 11.10
CA PHE A 41 14.90 -7.61 9.89
C PHE A 41 15.33 -6.16 9.75
N HIS A 42 15.26 -5.66 8.53
CA HIS A 42 15.40 -4.25 8.21
C HIS A 42 14.01 -3.70 7.90
N HIS A 43 13.67 -2.53 8.41
CA HIS A 43 12.39 -1.93 8.10
C HIS A 43 12.51 -0.45 7.75
N ALA A 44 11.59 0.00 6.89
CA ALA A 44 11.40 1.40 6.54
C ALA A 44 9.92 1.73 6.76
N ALA A 45 9.61 2.87 7.35
CA ALA A 45 8.23 3.26 7.62
C ALA A 45 7.93 4.64 7.04
N PHE A 46 6.78 4.75 6.41
CA PHE A 46 6.24 6.00 5.85
C PHE A 46 5.08 6.47 6.71
N ALA A 47 4.99 7.79 6.91
CA ALA A 47 3.80 8.38 7.51
C ALA A 47 2.80 8.73 6.40
N ILE A 48 1.61 8.15 6.46
CA ILE A 48 0.50 8.46 5.55
C ILE A 48 -0.72 8.81 6.38
N GLY A 49 -1.08 10.12 6.40
CA GLY A 49 -2.11 10.60 7.31
C GLY A 49 -1.76 10.24 8.75
N ASP A 50 -2.70 9.62 9.46
CA ASP A 50 -2.54 9.21 10.86
C ASP A 50 -2.02 7.76 11.01
N VAL A 51 -1.66 7.13 9.91
CA VAL A 51 -1.23 5.72 9.88
C VAL A 51 0.22 5.63 9.41
N LEU A 52 0.99 4.73 10.00
CA LEU A 52 2.31 4.39 9.49
C LEU A 52 2.20 3.17 8.57
N TYR A 53 2.88 3.23 7.45
CA TYR A 53 2.98 2.14 6.50
C TYR A 53 4.42 1.66 6.47
N ALA A 54 4.68 0.45 6.97
CA ALA A 54 6.02 -0.08 7.14
C ALA A 54 6.31 -1.21 6.15
N LEU A 55 7.54 -1.24 5.68
CA LEU A 55 8.08 -2.31 4.84
C LEU A 55 9.11 -3.07 5.65
N HIS A 56 8.97 -4.39 5.73
CA HIS A 56 9.89 -5.27 6.46
C HIS A 56 10.59 -6.22 5.48
N GLU A 57 11.92 -6.27 5.56
CA GLU A 57 12.72 -7.24 4.83
C GLU A 57 13.45 -8.10 5.83
N PHE A 58 13.18 -9.41 5.83
CA PHE A 58 13.88 -10.37 6.67
C PHE A 58 15.20 -10.78 6.03
N LYS A 59 16.14 -11.29 6.83
CA LYS A 59 17.50 -11.64 6.35
C LYS A 59 17.50 -12.71 5.24
N LYS A 60 16.50 -13.57 5.25
CA LYS A 60 16.32 -14.60 4.22
C LYS A 60 14.91 -14.46 3.62
N PRO A 61 14.72 -13.52 2.68
CA PRO A 61 13.43 -13.40 2.01
C PRO A 61 13.09 -14.70 1.28
N THR A 62 11.79 -15.02 1.20
CA THR A 62 11.35 -16.25 0.54
C THR A 62 11.45 -16.17 -0.97
N GLY A 63 11.45 -14.96 -1.53
CA GLY A 63 11.36 -14.75 -2.97
C GLY A 63 9.96 -15.00 -3.54
N GLU A 64 8.99 -15.33 -2.68
CA GLU A 64 7.60 -15.55 -3.10
C GLU A 64 6.88 -14.24 -3.38
N GLU A 65 5.94 -14.27 -4.31
CA GLU A 65 5.01 -13.18 -4.52
C GLU A 65 3.83 -13.27 -3.55
N PHE A 66 3.27 -12.11 -3.21
CA PHE A 66 2.03 -12.04 -2.45
C PHE A 66 0.90 -12.73 -3.22
N ASP A 67 0.05 -13.44 -2.48
CA ASP A 67 -1.12 -14.12 -3.01
C ASP A 67 -2.30 -13.93 -2.05
N GLU A 68 -3.30 -13.18 -2.49
CA GLU A 68 -4.49 -12.88 -1.70
C GLU A 68 -5.40 -14.10 -1.47
N HIS A 69 -5.18 -15.18 -2.20
CA HIS A 69 -5.96 -16.42 -1.99
C HIS A 69 -5.54 -17.16 -0.73
N LYS A 70 -4.37 -16.82 -0.17
CA LYS A 70 -3.91 -17.39 1.10
C LYS A 70 -4.60 -16.69 2.25
N THR A 71 -4.92 -17.42 3.30
CA THR A 71 -5.56 -16.85 4.50
C THR A 71 -4.69 -15.74 5.10
N GLY A 72 -5.30 -14.60 5.37
CA GLY A 72 -4.62 -13.45 5.95
C GLY A 72 -5.07 -12.15 5.28
N LEU A 73 -4.11 -11.36 4.84
CA LEU A 73 -4.39 -10.10 4.15
C LEU A 73 -4.92 -10.38 2.74
N ASP A 74 -5.97 -9.67 2.34
CA ASP A 74 -6.44 -9.65 0.95
C ASP A 74 -5.85 -8.47 0.20
N HIS A 75 -6.10 -7.25 0.69
CA HIS A 75 -5.57 -6.02 0.08
C HIS A 75 -5.56 -4.89 1.08
N ILE A 76 -4.89 -3.80 0.71
CA ILE A 76 -4.86 -2.55 1.48
C ILE A 76 -5.49 -1.47 0.61
N SER A 77 -6.42 -0.71 1.19
CA SER A 77 -7.17 0.32 0.47
C SER A 77 -6.84 1.70 1.03
N PHE A 78 -6.55 2.64 0.13
CA PHE A 78 -6.30 4.04 0.46
C PHE A 78 -7.54 4.86 0.10
N GLY A 79 -8.04 5.67 1.03
CA GLY A 79 -9.27 6.41 0.85
C GLY A 79 -9.12 7.68 0.04
N CYS A 80 -9.93 7.80 -1.00
CA CYS A 80 -10.12 9.04 -1.75
C CYS A 80 -11.43 9.69 -1.30
N ALA A 81 -11.47 11.02 -1.28
CA ALA A 81 -12.65 11.75 -0.82
C ALA A 81 -13.85 11.54 -1.76
N ASP A 82 -13.60 11.47 -3.06
CA ASP A 82 -14.65 11.37 -4.08
C ASP A 82 -14.11 10.75 -5.37
N ARG A 83 -14.99 10.61 -6.35
CA ARG A 83 -14.65 10.04 -7.65
C ARG A 83 -13.59 10.88 -8.39
N ALA A 84 -13.63 12.20 -8.27
CA ALA A 84 -12.65 13.07 -8.92
C ALA A 84 -11.24 12.81 -8.39
N ALA A 85 -11.10 12.63 -7.08
CA ALA A 85 -9.81 12.28 -6.48
C ALA A 85 -9.32 10.91 -6.97
N LEU A 86 -10.24 9.95 -7.14
CA LEU A 86 -9.90 8.63 -7.66
C LEU A 86 -9.39 8.71 -9.11
N GLU A 87 -10.01 9.54 -9.94
CA GLU A 87 -9.57 9.76 -11.32
C GLU A 87 -8.20 10.43 -11.38
N GLU A 88 -7.91 11.35 -10.47
CA GLU A 88 -6.58 11.96 -10.35
C GLU A 88 -5.52 10.90 -10.02
N TRP A 89 -5.84 9.95 -9.13
CA TRP A 89 -4.94 8.86 -8.82
C TRP A 89 -4.73 7.91 -9.99
N GLN A 90 -5.76 7.67 -10.79
CA GLN A 90 -5.60 6.89 -12.01
C GLN A 90 -4.58 7.55 -12.95
N ALA A 91 -4.71 8.85 -13.18
CA ALA A 91 -3.75 9.60 -14.00
C ALA A 91 -2.34 9.56 -13.40
N ARG A 92 -2.23 9.68 -12.08
CA ARG A 92 -0.94 9.63 -11.40
C ARG A 92 -0.28 8.26 -11.50
N LEU A 93 -1.04 7.17 -11.34
CA LEU A 93 -0.49 5.82 -11.54
C LEU A 93 0.05 5.65 -12.96
N GLU A 94 -0.66 6.18 -13.96
CA GLU A 94 -0.21 6.14 -15.36
C GLU A 94 1.07 6.95 -15.55
N ASP A 95 1.15 8.15 -14.97
CA ASP A 95 2.37 8.96 -15.00
C ASP A 95 3.56 8.28 -14.33
N LEU A 96 3.32 7.53 -13.26
CA LEU A 96 4.35 6.77 -12.55
C LEU A 96 4.73 5.46 -13.27
N GLY A 97 3.99 5.10 -14.32
CA GLY A 97 4.21 3.83 -15.02
C GLY A 97 3.76 2.61 -14.24
N ILE A 98 2.82 2.78 -13.31
CA ILE A 98 2.29 1.68 -12.52
C ILE A 98 1.04 1.11 -13.21
N PRO A 99 1.06 -0.17 -13.64
CA PRO A 99 -0.12 -0.80 -14.20
C PRO A 99 -1.28 -0.86 -13.20
N HIS A 100 -2.50 -0.69 -13.67
CA HIS A 100 -3.70 -0.75 -12.83
C HIS A 100 -4.86 -1.40 -13.57
N GLY A 101 -5.90 -1.77 -12.83
CA GLY A 101 -7.05 -2.45 -13.38
C GLY A 101 -8.16 -1.54 -13.92
N GLY A 102 -7.96 -0.21 -13.88
CA GLY A 102 -9.01 0.75 -14.18
C GLY A 102 -9.99 0.91 -13.03
N ILE A 103 -10.84 1.92 -13.12
CA ILE A 103 -11.83 2.19 -12.07
C ILE A 103 -13.01 1.25 -12.23
N VAL A 104 -13.31 0.50 -11.18
CA VAL A 104 -14.46 -0.43 -11.12
C VAL A 104 -15.48 0.13 -10.16
N GLU A 105 -16.71 0.31 -10.63
CA GLU A 105 -17.82 0.84 -9.83
C GLU A 105 -18.64 -0.28 -9.20
N ALA A 106 -18.99 -0.11 -7.92
CA ALA A 106 -19.93 -0.96 -7.22
C ALA A 106 -20.91 -0.06 -6.45
N HIS A 107 -21.99 -0.63 -5.93
CA HIS A 107 -23.01 0.17 -5.21
C HIS A 107 -22.43 0.81 -3.93
N TYR A 108 -21.37 0.24 -3.37
CA TYR A 108 -20.75 0.72 -2.12
C TYR A 108 -19.54 1.64 -2.36
N GLY A 109 -19.16 1.88 -3.59
CA GLY A 109 -18.06 2.77 -3.95
C GLY A 109 -17.34 2.35 -5.21
N SER A 110 -16.25 3.07 -5.51
CA SER A 110 -15.43 2.82 -6.69
C SER A 110 -14.00 2.48 -6.27
N ALA A 111 -13.39 1.51 -6.93
CA ALA A 111 -12.04 1.04 -6.61
C ALA A 111 -11.13 1.10 -7.83
N LEU A 112 -9.85 1.38 -7.57
CA LEU A 112 -8.77 1.40 -8.55
C LEU A 112 -7.66 0.52 -8.00
N ALA A 113 -7.53 -0.70 -8.54
CA ALA A 113 -6.61 -1.72 -8.03
C ALA A 113 -5.28 -1.71 -8.78
N PHE A 114 -4.21 -1.95 -8.05
CA PHE A 114 -2.86 -2.06 -8.58
C PHE A 114 -2.03 -2.96 -7.67
N ARG A 115 -0.78 -3.22 -8.05
CA ARG A 115 0.11 -4.11 -7.29
C ARG A 115 1.44 -3.43 -7.01
N ASP A 116 2.04 -3.76 -5.86
CA ASP A 116 3.39 -3.34 -5.54
C ASP A 116 4.44 -4.29 -6.18
N PRO A 117 5.77 -4.05 -6.00
CA PRO A 117 6.79 -4.92 -6.60
C PRO A 117 6.74 -6.38 -6.16
N ASP A 118 6.17 -6.68 -4.99
CA ASP A 118 6.00 -8.05 -4.47
C ASP A 118 4.62 -8.61 -4.77
N ASN A 119 3.88 -7.98 -5.67
CA ASN A 119 2.51 -8.35 -6.04
C ASN A 119 1.49 -8.14 -4.92
N ILE A 120 1.83 -7.33 -3.90
CA ILE A 120 0.87 -7.01 -2.84
C ILE A 120 -0.28 -6.21 -3.42
N ALA A 121 -1.51 -6.64 -3.13
CA ALA A 121 -2.72 -6.01 -3.65
C ALA A 121 -3.00 -4.69 -2.92
N LEU A 122 -3.04 -3.61 -3.70
CA LEU A 122 -3.32 -2.26 -3.23
C LEU A 122 -4.48 -1.69 -4.02
N GLU A 123 -5.21 -0.76 -3.43
CA GLU A 123 -6.24 -0.03 -4.15
C GLU A 123 -6.42 1.38 -3.62
N PHE A 124 -6.92 2.26 -4.47
CA PHE A 124 -7.56 3.50 -4.07
C PHE A 124 -9.06 3.29 -4.11
N PHE A 125 -9.77 3.83 -3.15
CA PHE A 125 -11.21 3.63 -3.00
C PHE A 125 -11.90 4.96 -2.70
N ALA A 126 -12.99 5.21 -3.42
CA ALA A 126 -13.86 6.37 -3.19
C ALA A 126 -15.27 5.92 -2.83
N PRO A 127 -15.95 6.62 -1.90
CA PRO A 127 -17.33 6.29 -1.56
C PRO A 127 -18.28 6.54 -2.74
N PRO A 128 -19.53 6.02 -2.68
CA PRO A 128 -20.52 6.32 -3.72
C PRO A 128 -20.82 7.82 -3.78
N GLY A 129 -20.98 8.33 -4.99
CA GLY A 129 -21.28 9.74 -5.22
C GLY A 129 -22.75 10.12 -5.11
#